data_8ae8561067318b4215f152ecf6082eac
#
_entry.id   8ae8561067318b4215f152ecf6082eac
#
_cell.length_a   1.000
_cell.length_b   1.000
_cell.length_c   1.000
_cell.angle_alpha   90.00
_cell.angle_beta   90.00
_cell.angle_gamma   90.00
#
_symmetry.space_group_name_H-M   'P 1'
#
loop_
_entity.id
_entity.type
_entity.pdbx_description
1 polymer ?
#
loop_
_entity_poly.entity_id
_entity_poly.type
_entity_poly.pdbx_seq_one_letter_code
_entity_poly.pdbx_strand_id
1 'polypeptide(L)'
;MTDVTADELARLNAFLEIPSVSAHPDRAEEMARAAEWVAGEIRRAGGNAAVRRGDRHPLVVGEVPASDGAAGAPRVLIYGHYDVQPPGPEELWTSPPFVPTERDGNLYARGASDDKGNLFMLISAVQRLAAEGRLPVRAAFVVDGEEASVRM
;
A
#
# COMPACT_ATOMS: atom_id res chain seq x y z
N MET A 1 -4.89 19.03 -11.89
CA MET A 1 -4.68 17.62 -11.49
C MET A 1 -3.17 17.46 -11.41
N THR A 2 -2.62 17.10 -10.26
CA THR A 2 -1.16 16.97 -10.11
C THR A 2 -0.78 15.61 -10.69
N ASP A 3 0.07 15.60 -11.70
CA ASP A 3 0.51 14.36 -12.35
C ASP A 3 1.31 13.47 -11.37
N VAL A 4 1.27 12.16 -11.59
CA VAL A 4 2.09 11.21 -10.87
C VAL A 4 3.55 11.46 -11.22
N THR A 5 4.40 11.64 -10.21
CA THR A 5 5.83 11.85 -10.44
C THR A 5 6.53 10.54 -10.78
N ALA A 6 7.70 10.64 -11.43
CA ALA A 6 8.51 9.45 -11.73
C ALA A 6 8.93 8.69 -10.46
N ASP A 7 9.19 9.39 -9.34
CA ASP A 7 9.48 8.77 -8.04
C ASP A 7 8.28 7.99 -7.50
N GLU A 8 7.09 8.57 -7.55
CA GLU A 8 5.87 7.89 -7.12
C GLU A 8 5.58 6.65 -7.97
N LEU A 9 5.72 6.74 -9.28
CA LEU A 9 5.54 5.60 -10.17
C LEU A 9 6.57 4.49 -9.88
N ALA A 10 7.83 4.84 -9.67
CA ALA A 10 8.86 3.88 -9.31
C ALA A 10 8.56 3.17 -7.98
N ARG A 11 8.07 3.91 -6.98
CA ARG A 11 7.68 3.32 -5.69
C ARG A 11 6.46 2.42 -5.81
N LEU A 12 5.43 2.84 -6.56
CA LEU A 12 4.29 1.98 -6.84
C LEU A 12 4.71 0.69 -7.54
N ASN A 13 5.57 0.78 -8.55
CA ASN A 13 6.09 -0.39 -9.25
C ASN A 13 6.82 -1.34 -8.28
N ALA A 14 7.71 -0.82 -7.42
CA ALA A 14 8.39 -1.62 -6.41
C ALA A 14 7.42 -2.33 -5.45
N PHE A 15 6.28 -1.70 -5.13
CA PHE A 15 5.24 -2.34 -4.32
C PHE A 15 4.50 -3.44 -5.07
N LEU A 16 4.18 -3.22 -6.34
CA LEU A 16 3.48 -4.19 -7.19
C LEU A 16 4.35 -5.41 -7.53
N GLU A 17 5.67 -5.25 -7.57
CA GLU A 17 6.63 -6.34 -7.78
C GLU A 17 6.71 -7.33 -6.61
N ILE A 18 6.19 -6.98 -5.42
CA ILE A 18 6.17 -7.90 -4.29
C ILE A 18 4.97 -8.85 -4.45
N PRO A 19 5.16 -10.16 -4.67
CA PRO A 19 4.07 -11.12 -4.85
C PRO A 19 3.47 -11.55 -3.51
N SER A 20 2.86 -10.60 -2.79
CA SER A 20 2.25 -10.78 -1.47
C SER A 20 0.92 -11.54 -1.54
N VAL A 21 0.97 -12.79 -2.00
CA VAL A 21 -0.20 -13.66 -2.15
C VAL A 21 -0.51 -14.34 -0.83
N SER A 22 -1.50 -13.84 -0.09
CA SER A 22 -1.86 -14.30 1.26
C SER A 22 -2.35 -15.75 1.32
N ALA A 23 -2.92 -16.26 0.23
CA ALA A 23 -3.39 -17.63 0.14
C ALA A 23 -2.27 -18.69 0.07
N HIS A 24 -1.02 -18.29 -0.18
CA HIS A 24 0.12 -19.18 -0.33
C HIS A 24 1.03 -19.16 0.91
N PRO A 25 1.11 -20.27 1.68
CA PRO A 25 1.93 -20.34 2.91
C PRO A 25 3.43 -20.11 2.69
N ASP A 26 3.95 -20.39 1.50
CA ASP A 26 5.33 -20.19 1.08
C ASP A 26 5.68 -18.73 0.77
N ARG A 27 4.69 -17.82 0.81
CA ARG A 27 4.86 -16.39 0.57
C ARG A 27 5.00 -15.53 1.84
N ALA A 28 5.33 -16.13 2.95
CA ALA A 28 5.45 -15.42 4.23
C ALA A 28 6.51 -14.29 4.20
N GLU A 29 7.62 -14.49 3.48
CA GLU A 29 8.67 -13.47 3.34
C GLU A 29 8.18 -12.28 2.50
N GLU A 30 7.48 -12.53 1.41
CA GLU A 30 6.89 -11.49 0.56
C GLU A 30 5.79 -10.72 1.29
N MET A 31 4.99 -11.42 2.11
CA MET A 31 4.01 -10.78 2.97
C MET A 31 4.68 -9.83 3.98
N ALA A 32 5.75 -10.28 4.63
CA ALA A 32 6.51 -9.45 5.55
C ALA A 32 7.17 -8.24 4.84
N ARG A 33 7.73 -8.45 3.64
CA ARG A 33 8.31 -7.37 2.81
C ARG A 33 7.25 -6.33 2.43
N ALA A 34 6.05 -6.76 2.02
CA ALA A 34 4.97 -5.86 1.66
C ALA A 34 4.49 -5.04 2.87
N ALA A 35 4.35 -5.67 4.04
CA ALA A 35 4.00 -4.97 5.28
C ALA A 35 5.04 -3.92 5.67
N GLU A 36 6.34 -4.25 5.62
CA GLU A 36 7.41 -3.29 5.91
C GLU A 36 7.50 -2.18 4.86
N TRP A 37 7.22 -2.48 3.59
CA TRP A 37 7.13 -1.47 2.55
C TRP A 37 6.05 -0.43 2.88
N VAL A 38 4.84 -0.86 3.23
CA VAL A 38 3.74 0.03 3.64
C VAL A 38 4.13 0.84 4.87
N ALA A 39 4.68 0.21 5.90
CA ALA A 39 5.15 0.90 7.10
C ALA A 39 6.22 1.96 6.77
N GLY A 40 7.14 1.65 5.85
CA GLY A 40 8.15 2.57 5.34
C GLY A 40 7.54 3.79 4.67
N GLU A 41 6.51 3.61 3.85
CA GLU A 41 5.82 4.72 3.17
C GLU A 41 5.05 5.64 4.14
N ILE A 42 4.44 5.07 5.18
CA ILE A 42 3.80 5.88 6.25
C ILE A 42 4.86 6.69 7.01
N ARG A 43 6.01 6.09 7.35
CA ARG A 43 7.13 6.80 7.99
C ARG A 43 7.71 7.90 7.08
N ARG A 44 7.76 7.69 5.77
CA ARG A 44 8.18 8.70 4.77
C ARG A 44 7.29 9.95 4.81
N ALA A 45 6.01 9.81 5.16
CA ALA A 45 5.10 10.94 5.35
C ALA A 45 5.36 11.74 6.65
N GLY A 46 6.39 11.39 7.43
CA GLY A 46 6.66 12.00 8.73
C GLY A 46 5.86 11.39 9.88
N GLY A 47 5.20 10.28 9.63
CA GLY A 47 4.43 9.53 10.61
C GLY A 47 5.25 8.48 11.38
N ASN A 48 4.55 7.77 12.27
CA ASN A 48 5.03 6.53 12.87
C ASN A 48 4.23 5.35 12.30
N ALA A 49 4.87 4.21 12.17
CA ALA A 49 4.21 2.99 11.77
C ALA A 49 4.90 1.77 12.38
N ALA A 50 4.11 0.75 12.69
CA ALA A 50 4.58 -0.51 13.20
C ALA A 50 3.90 -1.67 12.47
N VAL A 51 4.70 -2.67 12.13
CA VAL A 51 4.22 -3.97 11.70
C VAL A 51 3.86 -4.77 12.94
N ARG A 52 2.61 -5.19 13.06
CA ARG A 52 2.07 -5.95 14.18
C ARG A 52 1.80 -7.39 13.76
N ARG A 53 1.87 -8.30 14.71
CA ARG A 53 1.45 -9.67 14.46
C ARG A 53 -0.07 -9.69 14.25
N GLY A 54 -0.50 -10.20 13.09
CA GLY A 54 -1.90 -10.56 12.81
C GLY A 54 -2.15 -12.04 13.14
N ASP A 55 -3.32 -12.53 12.81
CA ASP A 55 -3.67 -13.94 13.02
C ASP A 55 -2.85 -14.87 12.11
N ARG A 56 -2.76 -14.56 10.84
CA ARG A 56 -2.00 -15.30 9.81
C ARG A 56 -0.88 -14.46 9.23
N HIS A 57 -1.18 -13.21 8.88
CA HIS A 57 -0.25 -12.27 8.26
C HIS A 57 -0.10 -10.99 9.08
N PRO A 58 0.99 -10.24 8.89
CA PRO A 58 1.20 -8.99 9.61
C PRO A 58 0.12 -7.95 9.33
N LEU A 59 -0.21 -7.16 10.35
CA LEU A 59 -1.04 -5.95 10.25
C LEU A 59 -0.13 -4.73 10.35
N VAL A 60 -0.31 -3.75 9.48
CA VAL A 60 0.40 -2.46 9.58
C VAL A 60 -0.52 -1.43 10.23
N VAL A 61 -0.04 -0.80 11.30
CA VAL A 61 -0.72 0.31 11.97
C VAL A 61 0.19 1.52 12.03
N GLY A 62 -0.34 2.69 11.75
CA GLY A 62 0.45 3.91 11.77
C GLY A 62 -0.40 5.17 11.86
N GLU A 63 0.26 6.30 12.09
CA GLU A 63 -0.40 7.60 12.08
C GLU A 63 0.57 8.66 11.58
N VAL A 64 0.09 9.53 10.70
CA VAL A 64 0.77 10.76 10.29
C VAL A 64 0.07 11.92 10.97
N PRO A 65 0.80 12.76 11.74
CA PRO A 65 0.21 13.88 12.45
C PRO A 65 -0.29 14.97 11.49
N ALA A 66 -1.28 15.75 11.93
CA ALA A 66 -1.66 16.97 11.21
C ALA A 66 -0.49 17.95 11.14
N SER A 67 -0.37 18.70 10.05
CA SER A 67 0.78 19.58 9.79
C SER A 67 0.91 20.74 10.78
N ASP A 68 -0.19 21.22 11.35
CA ASP A 68 -0.20 22.29 12.34
C ASP A 68 0.09 21.81 13.77
N GLY A 69 0.23 20.49 13.96
CA GLY A 69 0.46 19.89 15.27
C GLY A 69 -0.72 20.03 16.25
N ALA A 70 -1.89 20.45 15.75
CA ALA A 70 -3.05 20.69 16.59
C ALA A 70 -3.53 19.41 17.28
N ALA A 71 -3.47 19.39 18.60
CA ALA A 71 -3.95 18.27 19.42
C ALA A 71 -5.43 17.94 19.18
N GLY A 72 -6.21 18.89 18.67
CA GLY A 72 -7.63 18.76 18.34
C GLY A 72 -7.92 18.44 16.87
N ALA A 73 -6.91 18.21 16.02
CA ALA A 73 -7.13 17.86 14.62
C ALA A 73 -7.97 16.59 14.49
N PRO A 74 -8.96 16.56 13.58
CA PRO A 74 -9.75 15.36 13.33
C PRO A 74 -8.85 14.17 12.98
N ARG A 75 -9.28 12.95 13.33
CA ARG A 75 -8.61 11.72 12.87
C ARG A 75 -9.40 11.12 11.73
N VAL A 76 -8.73 10.83 10.63
CA VAL A 76 -9.27 10.06 9.50
C VAL A 76 -8.61 8.69 9.51
N LEU A 77 -9.43 7.64 9.53
CA LEU A 77 -8.94 6.27 9.39
C LEU A 77 -8.88 5.91 7.90
N ILE A 78 -7.71 5.47 7.46
CA ILE A 78 -7.44 4.91 6.16
C ILE A 78 -7.26 3.40 6.34
N TYR A 79 -8.18 2.64 5.76
CA TYR A 79 -8.12 1.18 5.72
C TYR A 79 -7.81 0.73 4.29
N GLY A 80 -7.03 -0.32 4.16
CA GLY A 80 -6.72 -0.99 2.91
C GLY A 80 -5.97 -2.28 3.19
N HIS A 81 -5.57 -3.00 2.12
CA HIS A 81 -4.80 -4.22 2.27
C HIS A 81 -3.61 -4.27 1.32
N TYR A 82 -2.55 -4.99 1.73
CA TYR A 82 -1.32 -5.12 0.95
C TYR A 82 -1.16 -6.50 0.32
N ASP A 83 -2.01 -7.45 0.68
CA ASP A 83 -2.02 -8.75 0.05
C ASP A 83 -2.80 -8.74 -1.28
N VAL A 84 -2.59 -9.76 -2.06
CA VAL A 84 -3.22 -9.91 -3.37
C VAL A 84 -3.69 -11.35 -3.58
N GLN A 85 -4.70 -11.50 -4.44
CA GLN A 85 -5.16 -12.79 -4.92
C GLN A 85 -4.07 -13.48 -5.78
N PRO A 86 -4.04 -14.83 -5.81
CA PRO A 86 -3.26 -15.55 -6.80
C PRO A 86 -3.52 -15.03 -8.23
N PRO A 87 -2.49 -14.93 -9.08
CA PRO A 87 -2.67 -14.39 -10.43
C PRO A 87 -3.52 -15.27 -11.35
N GLY A 88 -3.70 -16.54 -11.00
CA GLY A 88 -4.27 -17.53 -11.91
C GLY A 88 -3.24 -17.98 -12.97
N PRO A 89 -3.71 -18.58 -14.08
CA PRO A 89 -2.83 -19.05 -15.14
C PRO A 89 -2.04 -17.90 -15.78
N GLU A 90 -0.71 -17.99 -15.78
CA GLU A 90 0.15 -16.91 -16.28
C GLU A 90 -0.01 -16.67 -17.79
N GLU A 91 -0.39 -17.70 -18.55
CA GLU A 91 -0.65 -17.61 -20.00
C GLU A 91 -1.84 -16.72 -20.35
N LEU A 92 -2.68 -16.36 -19.39
CA LEU A 92 -3.78 -15.42 -19.58
C LEU A 92 -3.36 -13.96 -19.39
N TRP A 93 -2.13 -13.73 -18.94
CA TRP A 93 -1.59 -12.40 -18.78
C TRP A 93 -0.79 -11.96 -20.02
N THR A 94 -1.04 -10.74 -20.50
CA THR A 94 -0.26 -10.14 -21.60
C THR A 94 1.18 -9.79 -21.17
N SER A 95 1.38 -9.51 -19.88
CA SER A 95 2.69 -9.32 -19.25
C SER A 95 2.69 -10.07 -17.92
N PRO A 96 3.85 -10.51 -17.39
CA PRO A 96 3.88 -11.24 -16.11
C PRO A 96 3.16 -10.47 -15.00
N PRO A 97 2.35 -11.15 -14.14
CA PRO A 97 1.45 -10.50 -13.20
C PRO A 97 2.13 -9.61 -12.16
N PHE A 98 3.38 -9.89 -11.80
CA PHE A 98 4.18 -9.12 -10.84
C PHE A 98 5.31 -8.31 -11.51
N VAL A 99 5.17 -8.03 -12.80
CA VAL A 99 6.01 -7.10 -13.55
C VAL A 99 5.14 -5.93 -14.01
N PRO A 100 5.10 -4.82 -13.24
CA PRO A 100 4.28 -3.66 -13.59
C PRO A 100 4.60 -3.16 -14.99
N THR A 101 3.61 -3.14 -15.84
CA THR A 101 3.78 -2.82 -17.26
C THR A 101 2.82 -1.73 -17.68
N GLU A 102 3.37 -0.62 -18.17
CA GLU A 102 2.56 0.46 -18.73
C GLU A 102 2.20 0.17 -20.19
N ARG A 103 0.91 0.29 -20.52
CA ARG A 103 0.38 0.16 -21.87
C ARG A 103 -0.76 1.15 -22.05
N ASP A 104 -0.74 1.94 -23.12
CA ASP A 104 -1.80 2.89 -23.47
C ASP A 104 -2.19 3.83 -22.31
N GLY A 105 -1.19 4.26 -21.51
CA GLY A 105 -1.39 5.15 -20.37
C GLY A 105 -2.01 4.48 -19.14
N ASN A 106 -2.10 3.15 -19.11
CA ASN A 106 -2.58 2.36 -17.97
C ASN A 106 -1.47 1.45 -17.43
N LEU A 107 -1.44 1.27 -16.10
CA LEU A 107 -0.51 0.37 -15.43
C LEU A 107 -1.19 -0.98 -15.17
N TYR A 108 -0.56 -2.05 -15.64
CA TYR A 108 -1.04 -3.43 -15.52
C TYR A 108 -0.13 -4.25 -14.61
N ALA A 109 -0.68 -4.74 -13.52
CA ALA A 109 -0.05 -5.71 -12.62
C ALA A 109 -1.12 -6.33 -11.69
N ARG A 110 -0.83 -7.47 -11.07
CA ARG A 110 -1.64 -7.99 -9.98
C ARG A 110 -1.54 -7.00 -8.78
N GLY A 111 -2.70 -6.58 -8.24
CA GLY A 111 -2.78 -5.61 -7.16
C GLY A 111 -2.81 -4.13 -7.62
N ALA A 112 -2.65 -3.82 -8.92
CA ALA A 112 -2.69 -2.44 -9.41
C ALA A 112 -4.02 -1.75 -9.11
N SER A 113 -5.13 -2.48 -9.13
CA SER A 113 -6.47 -1.97 -8.82
C SER A 113 -6.99 -2.46 -7.46
N ASP A 114 -6.56 -3.63 -6.99
CA ASP A 114 -7.04 -4.29 -5.77
C ASP A 114 -5.85 -4.90 -5.00
N ASP A 115 -5.39 -4.22 -3.97
CA ASP A 115 -5.72 -2.87 -3.46
C ASP A 115 -4.47 -1.97 -3.39
N LYS A 116 -3.28 -2.51 -3.75
CA LYS A 116 -1.99 -1.82 -3.63
C LYS A 116 -1.98 -0.45 -4.30
N GLY A 117 -2.56 -0.34 -5.50
CA GLY A 117 -2.63 0.93 -6.21
C GLY A 117 -3.51 1.95 -5.50
N ASN A 118 -4.70 1.56 -5.03
CA ASN A 118 -5.61 2.43 -4.28
C ASN A 118 -5.00 2.85 -2.94
N LEU A 119 -4.42 1.91 -2.21
CA LEU A 119 -3.72 2.18 -0.96
C LEU A 119 -2.56 3.16 -1.19
N PHE A 120 -1.76 2.96 -2.25
CA PHE A 120 -0.66 3.84 -2.58
C PHE A 120 -1.12 5.27 -2.90
N MET A 121 -2.23 5.43 -3.62
CA MET A 121 -2.79 6.76 -3.89
C MET A 121 -3.15 7.50 -2.59
N LEU A 122 -3.75 6.81 -1.61
CA LEU A 122 -4.09 7.41 -0.32
C LEU A 122 -2.83 7.78 0.47
N ILE A 123 -1.83 6.90 0.52
CA ILE A 123 -0.55 7.19 1.17
C ILE A 123 0.15 8.39 0.50
N SER A 124 0.21 8.42 -0.83
CA SER A 124 0.84 9.51 -1.59
C SER A 124 0.14 10.84 -1.37
N ALA A 125 -1.19 10.86 -1.29
CA ALA A 125 -1.95 12.07 -0.96
C ALA A 125 -1.57 12.61 0.42
N VAL A 126 -1.46 11.73 1.43
CA VAL A 126 -1.03 12.12 2.78
C VAL A 126 0.42 12.62 2.76
N GLN A 127 1.32 11.95 2.04
CA GLN A 127 2.73 12.36 1.90
C GLN A 127 2.85 13.76 1.28
N ARG A 128 2.13 14.03 0.19
CA ARG A 128 2.14 15.35 -0.47
C ARG A 128 1.63 16.44 0.45
N LEU A 129 0.48 16.24 1.09
CA LEU A 129 -0.11 17.22 2.00
C LEU A 129 0.79 17.47 3.22
N ALA A 130 1.40 16.44 3.78
CA ALA A 130 2.33 16.57 4.90
C ALA A 130 3.59 17.34 4.48
N ALA A 131 4.19 17.02 3.32
CA ALA A 131 5.36 17.70 2.79
C ALA A 131 5.12 19.20 2.51
N GLU A 132 3.89 19.55 2.10
CA GLU A 132 3.45 20.94 1.88
C GLU A 132 3.06 21.67 3.18
N GLY A 133 3.08 20.99 4.33
CA GLY A 133 2.60 21.57 5.59
C GLY A 133 1.08 21.81 5.61
N ARG A 134 0.30 21.07 4.84
CA ARG A 134 -1.13 21.28 4.58
C ARG A 134 -2.02 20.11 4.97
N LEU A 135 -1.50 19.09 5.65
CA LEU A 135 -2.32 17.97 6.11
C LEU A 135 -3.22 18.41 7.27
N PRO A 136 -4.55 18.55 7.07
CA PRO A 136 -5.43 19.17 8.06
C PRO A 136 -5.95 18.18 9.12
N VAL A 137 -5.58 16.90 8.99
CA VAL A 137 -6.09 15.80 9.83
C VAL A 137 -4.94 14.93 10.31
N ARG A 138 -5.17 14.17 11.37
CA ARG A 138 -4.32 13.03 11.72
C ARG A 138 -4.74 11.85 10.85
N ALA A 139 -3.88 11.39 9.96
CA ALA A 139 -4.14 10.25 9.09
C ALA A 139 -3.71 8.95 9.79
N ALA A 140 -4.67 8.20 10.30
CA ALA A 140 -4.45 6.90 10.93
C ALA A 140 -4.60 5.79 9.89
N PHE A 141 -3.64 4.86 9.84
CA PHE A 141 -3.61 3.75 8.91
C PHE A 141 -3.81 2.43 9.64
N VAL A 142 -4.67 1.59 9.07
CA VAL A 142 -4.79 0.17 9.39
C VAL A 142 -4.77 -0.57 8.06
N VAL A 143 -3.70 -1.32 7.81
CA VAL A 143 -3.50 -2.01 6.53
C VAL A 143 -3.33 -3.50 6.78
N ASP A 144 -4.24 -4.27 6.22
CA ASP A 144 -4.37 -5.70 6.44
C ASP A 144 -3.56 -6.52 5.41
N GLY A 145 -3.19 -7.73 5.79
CA GLY A 145 -2.57 -8.73 4.92
C GLY A 145 -3.42 -9.97 4.67
N GLU A 146 -4.71 -9.93 4.97
CA GLU A 146 -5.58 -11.11 4.92
C GLU A 146 -6.89 -10.91 4.15
N GLU A 147 -7.14 -9.72 3.59
CA GLU A 147 -8.39 -9.40 2.91
C GLU A 147 -8.61 -10.28 1.67
N ALA A 148 -7.55 -10.54 0.91
CA ALA A 148 -7.59 -11.38 -0.27
C ALA A 148 -7.61 -12.90 0.03
N SER A 149 -7.59 -13.29 1.31
CA SER A 149 -7.66 -14.69 1.73
C SER A 149 -9.08 -15.22 1.61
N VAL A 150 -9.32 -16.12 0.66
CA VAL A 150 -10.58 -16.87 0.62
C VAL A 150 -10.62 -17.81 1.83
N ARG A 151 -11.50 -17.55 2.78
CA ARG A 151 -11.85 -18.54 3.80
C ARG A 151 -12.64 -19.67 3.11
N MET A 152 -11.97 -20.76 2.79
CA MET A 152 -12.64 -22.00 2.42
C MET A 152 -13.09 -22.74 3.69
#